data_01c04995279869be4b673fedf24d5500
#
_entry.id   01c04995279869be4b673fedf24d5500
#
_cell.length_a   1.000
_cell.length_b   1.000
_cell.length_c   1.000
_cell.angle_alpha   90.00
_cell.angle_beta   90.00
_cell.angle_gamma   90.00
#
_symmetry.space_group_name_H-M   'P 1'
#
loop_
_entity.id
_entity.type
_entity.pdbx_description
1 polymer ?
#
loop_
_entity_poly.entity_id
_entity_poly.type
_entity_poly.pdbx_seq_one_letter_code
_entity_poly.pdbx_strand_id
1 'polypeptide(L)'
;ITLAIQAGVTIYASPVASDGGGAPALIIEKGGRILALGTSISPITFTAFNPTVSSSSSVSTDSTSADTVLETRGKWGGLILLGSAPTNMPTTTQIEGITAKTYGGSNPTDSSGSLQYVRVWHGGAVVGANNEINGITFGGVGSGTVVDHCEVAYNVDDGFEFFGGTVNVKYLSV
;
A
#
# COMPACT_ATOMS: atom_id res chain seq x y z
N ILE A 1 -14.94 2.21 -11.91
CA ILE A 1 -15.19 2.73 -10.54
C ILE A 1 -14.00 3.57 -10.11
N THR A 2 -14.25 4.70 -9.44
CA THR A 2 -13.20 5.57 -8.90
C THR A 2 -13.41 5.75 -7.39
N LEU A 3 -12.35 5.50 -6.62
CA LEU A 3 -12.27 5.86 -5.21
C LEU A 3 -11.57 7.21 -5.11
N ALA A 4 -12.26 8.24 -4.63
CA ALA A 4 -11.69 9.56 -4.40
C ALA A 4 -11.52 9.82 -2.90
N ILE A 5 -10.33 10.29 -2.50
CA ILE A 5 -9.96 10.55 -1.11
C ILE A 5 -9.45 11.99 -1.02
N GLN A 6 -10.01 12.74 -0.11
CA GLN A 6 -9.63 14.15 0.11
C GLN A 6 -8.31 14.26 0.86
N ALA A 7 -7.60 15.36 0.64
CA ALA A 7 -6.38 15.70 1.37
C ALA A 7 -6.63 15.73 2.89
N GLY A 8 -5.66 15.24 3.65
CA GLY A 8 -5.71 15.19 5.11
C GLY A 8 -6.51 14.03 5.71
N VAL A 9 -7.13 13.18 4.89
CA VAL A 9 -7.87 12.00 5.38
C VAL A 9 -6.88 10.94 5.86
N THR A 10 -7.17 10.33 7.02
CA THR A 10 -6.49 9.11 7.48
C THR A 10 -7.46 7.93 7.38
N ILE A 11 -7.01 6.87 6.72
CA ILE A 11 -7.75 5.63 6.55
C ILE A 11 -7.11 4.58 7.45
N TYR A 12 -7.91 3.98 8.31
CA TYR A 12 -7.48 2.93 9.21
C TYR A 12 -7.93 1.57 8.70
N ALA A 13 -6.98 0.72 8.37
CA ALA A 13 -7.24 -0.69 8.11
C ALA A 13 -7.46 -1.43 9.44
N SER A 14 -8.34 -2.43 9.43
CA SER A 14 -8.42 -3.35 10.56
C SER A 14 -7.09 -4.08 10.72
N PRO A 15 -6.61 -4.32 11.94
CA PRO A 15 -5.44 -5.15 12.14
C PRO A 15 -5.65 -6.56 11.60
N VAL A 16 -4.55 -7.24 11.26
CA VAL A 16 -4.60 -8.68 10.97
C VAL A 16 -5.21 -9.40 12.16
N ALA A 17 -6.18 -10.24 11.89
CA ALA A 17 -6.86 -11.00 12.94
C ALA A 17 -5.92 -12.03 13.57
N SER A 18 -5.98 -12.17 14.89
CA SER A 18 -5.14 -13.12 15.63
C SER A 18 -5.47 -14.60 15.38
N ASP A 19 -6.59 -14.86 14.72
CA ASP A 19 -7.06 -16.21 14.34
C ASP A 19 -6.50 -16.71 13.00
N GLY A 20 -5.57 -15.97 12.39
CA GLY A 20 -4.98 -16.31 11.09
C GLY A 20 -5.84 -15.90 9.89
N GLY A 21 -6.85 -15.08 10.10
CA GLY A 21 -7.56 -14.43 9.00
C GLY A 21 -6.61 -13.64 8.09
N GLY A 22 -6.91 -13.57 6.79
CA GLY A 22 -6.06 -12.87 5.83
C GLY A 22 -5.82 -11.41 6.20
N ALA A 23 -4.67 -10.87 5.81
CA ALA A 23 -4.35 -9.47 6.03
C ALA A 23 -5.27 -8.56 5.18
N PRO A 24 -5.96 -7.58 5.78
CA PRO A 24 -6.74 -6.63 5.01
C PRO A 24 -5.82 -5.78 4.14
N ALA A 25 -6.17 -5.59 2.87
CA ALA A 25 -5.45 -4.72 1.94
C ALA A 25 -6.45 -3.89 1.12
N LEU A 26 -6.04 -2.71 0.69
CA LEU A 26 -6.82 -1.94 -0.27
C LEU A 26 -6.34 -2.25 -1.68
N ILE A 27 -7.20 -2.84 -2.50
CA ILE A 27 -6.85 -3.26 -3.85
C ILE A 27 -7.64 -2.44 -4.87
N ILE A 28 -6.91 -1.75 -5.74
CA ILE A 28 -7.48 -1.11 -6.94
C ILE A 28 -7.28 -2.08 -8.09
N GLU A 29 -8.34 -2.77 -8.47
CA GLU A 29 -8.31 -3.77 -9.55
C GLU A 29 -8.21 -3.13 -10.94
N LYS A 30 -7.89 -3.94 -11.94
CA LYS A 30 -7.84 -3.51 -13.35
C LYS A 30 -9.11 -2.78 -13.75
N GLY A 31 -8.96 -1.58 -14.33
CA GLY A 31 -10.07 -0.70 -14.70
C GLY A 31 -10.68 0.10 -13.53
N GLY A 32 -10.27 -0.17 -12.30
CA GLY A 32 -10.52 0.70 -11.15
C GLY A 32 -9.53 1.86 -11.09
N ARG A 33 -9.86 2.91 -10.36
CA ARG A 33 -8.99 4.09 -10.17
C ARG A 33 -9.05 4.58 -8.74
N ILE A 34 -7.90 5.07 -8.26
CA ILE A 34 -7.82 5.82 -7.01
C ILE A 34 -7.38 7.26 -7.29
N LEU A 35 -8.05 8.21 -6.69
CA LEU A 35 -7.65 9.63 -6.66
C LEU A 35 -7.37 10.01 -5.22
N ALA A 36 -6.15 9.77 -4.77
CA ALA A 36 -5.65 10.14 -3.46
C ALA A 36 -4.72 11.35 -3.62
N LEU A 37 -5.32 12.54 -3.59
CA LEU A 37 -4.66 13.81 -3.88
C LEU A 37 -4.42 14.57 -2.58
N GLY A 38 -3.41 14.17 -1.84
CA GLY A 38 -2.91 14.90 -0.68
C GLY A 38 -2.08 16.12 -1.06
N THR A 39 -1.61 16.84 -0.06
CA THR A 39 -0.67 17.96 -0.20
C THR A 39 0.46 17.83 0.84
N SER A 40 1.53 18.60 0.70
CA SER A 40 2.64 18.60 1.64
C SER A 40 2.23 18.95 3.09
N ILE A 41 1.17 19.76 3.26
CA ILE A 41 0.64 20.15 4.57
C ILE A 41 -0.60 19.35 4.99
N SER A 42 -1.17 18.57 4.10
CA SER A 42 -2.36 17.74 4.34
C SER A 42 -2.21 16.40 3.58
N PRO A 43 -1.23 15.56 3.93
CA PRO A 43 -1.06 14.27 3.28
C PRO A 43 -2.24 13.35 3.57
N ILE A 44 -2.43 12.34 2.72
CA ILE A 44 -3.37 11.24 2.95
C ILE A 44 -2.58 10.10 3.59
N THR A 45 -3.09 9.54 4.69
CA THR A 45 -2.41 8.47 5.39
C THR A 45 -3.25 7.20 5.41
N PHE A 46 -2.70 6.10 4.97
CA PHE A 46 -3.22 4.75 5.17
C PHE A 46 -2.41 4.08 6.27
N THR A 47 -3.07 3.55 7.29
CA THR A 47 -2.39 2.92 8.43
C THR A 47 -3.29 1.86 9.06
N ALA A 48 -2.73 1.04 9.95
CA ALA A 48 -3.54 0.12 10.74
C ALA A 48 -4.17 0.84 11.94
N PHE A 49 -5.38 0.44 12.29
CA PHE A 49 -6.01 0.86 13.53
C PHE A 49 -5.30 0.20 14.72
N ASN A 50 -4.75 1.01 15.62
CA ASN A 50 -4.18 0.52 16.87
C ASN A 50 -5.08 0.95 18.05
N PRO A 51 -5.92 0.04 18.58
CA PRO A 51 -6.82 0.37 19.67
C PRO A 51 -6.11 0.67 21.00
N THR A 52 -4.82 0.31 21.13
CA THR A 52 -4.06 0.56 22.37
C THR A 52 -3.46 1.97 22.45
N VAL A 53 -3.50 2.75 21.38
CA VAL A 53 -3.01 4.14 21.36
C VAL A 53 -4.12 5.14 21.72
N SER A 54 -5.35 4.69 21.89
CA SER A 54 -6.41 5.55 22.40
C SER A 54 -6.24 5.78 23.91
N SER A 55 -5.68 6.92 24.26
CA SER A 55 -5.82 7.59 25.57
C SER A 55 -4.82 7.35 26.70
N SER A 56 -3.54 7.09 26.48
CA SER A 56 -2.58 7.46 27.50
C SER A 56 -1.43 8.26 26.89
N SER A 57 -1.49 9.57 27.08
CA SER A 57 -0.41 10.50 26.83
C SER A 57 0.68 10.34 27.89
N SER A 58 1.38 9.23 27.86
CA SER A 58 2.67 9.10 28.51
C SER A 58 3.65 8.58 27.47
N VAL A 59 4.26 9.51 26.74
CA VAL A 59 5.52 9.23 26.07
C VAL A 59 6.49 8.83 27.16
N SER A 60 6.69 7.54 27.35
CA SER A 60 7.79 7.02 28.13
C SER A 60 9.08 7.47 27.45
N THR A 61 9.85 8.32 28.10
CA THR A 61 11.18 8.76 27.66
C THR A 61 12.26 7.71 27.89
N ASP A 62 11.89 6.46 28.05
CA ASP A 62 12.84 5.37 28.22
C ASP A 62 13.32 4.87 26.85
N SER A 63 14.62 4.97 26.65
CA SER A 63 15.36 4.75 25.40
C SER A 63 15.52 3.27 24.99
N THR A 64 14.63 2.39 25.43
CA THR A 64 14.61 0.96 25.05
C THR A 64 13.59 0.63 23.96
N SER A 65 13.03 1.62 23.29
CA SER A 65 11.85 1.49 22.43
C SER A 65 12.11 1.14 20.94
N ALA A 66 13.29 0.63 20.59
CA ALA A 66 13.50 0.07 19.25
C ALA A 66 12.55 -1.13 18.99
N ASP A 67 12.27 -1.92 20.02
CA ASP A 67 11.37 -3.08 19.91
C ASP A 67 9.91 -2.68 19.69
N THR A 68 9.44 -1.57 20.24
CA THR A 68 8.04 -1.16 20.09
C THR A 68 7.69 -0.69 18.67
N VAL A 69 8.66 -0.13 17.95
CA VAL A 69 8.47 0.27 16.54
C VAL A 69 8.40 -0.95 15.64
N LEU A 70 9.21 -1.99 15.88
CA LEU A 70 9.17 -3.25 15.15
C LEU A 70 7.84 -3.99 15.36
N GLU A 71 7.26 -3.92 16.55
CA GLU A 71 5.97 -4.52 16.86
C GLU A 71 4.79 -3.85 16.13
N THR A 72 4.98 -2.67 15.56
CA THR A 72 3.93 -1.96 14.83
C THR A 72 3.90 -2.27 13.34
N ARG A 73 4.87 -3.01 12.80
CA ARG A 73 4.91 -3.44 11.39
C ARG A 73 3.96 -4.60 11.13
N GLY A 74 3.60 -4.83 9.87
CA GLY A 74 2.80 -5.98 9.45
C GLY A 74 1.39 -6.02 10.03
N LYS A 75 0.81 -4.88 10.38
CA LYS A 75 -0.53 -4.82 10.98
C LYS A 75 -1.66 -4.91 9.96
N TRP A 76 -1.37 -4.66 8.70
CA TRP A 76 -2.27 -4.81 7.57
C TRP A 76 -1.45 -5.08 6.29
N GLY A 77 -2.10 -5.42 5.19
CA GLY A 77 -1.41 -5.73 3.96
C GLY A 77 -0.69 -4.52 3.38
N GLY A 78 -1.44 -3.57 2.90
CA GLY A 78 -0.91 -2.42 2.17
C GLY A 78 -1.86 -1.95 1.07
N LEU A 79 -1.34 -1.11 0.18
CA LEU A 79 -2.06 -0.58 -0.98
C LEU A 79 -1.59 -1.29 -2.25
N ILE A 80 -2.51 -1.88 -3.01
CA ILE A 80 -2.21 -2.64 -4.22
C ILE A 80 -2.93 -2.01 -5.40
N LEU A 81 -2.19 -1.63 -6.45
CA LEU A 81 -2.72 -1.14 -7.71
C LEU A 81 -2.46 -2.18 -8.80
N LEU A 82 -3.53 -2.63 -9.47
CA LEU A 82 -3.45 -3.60 -10.56
C LEU A 82 -3.89 -2.93 -11.86
N GLY A 83 -2.97 -2.83 -12.80
CA GLY A 83 -3.19 -2.22 -14.10
C GLY A 83 -3.17 -3.22 -15.25
N SER A 84 -3.34 -2.69 -16.47
CA SER A 84 -3.40 -3.44 -17.73
C SER A 84 -2.22 -3.14 -18.66
N ALA A 85 -1.13 -2.59 -18.12
CA ALA A 85 0.08 -2.35 -18.90
C ALA A 85 0.88 -3.65 -19.12
N PRO A 86 1.76 -3.69 -20.14
CA PRO A 86 2.57 -4.87 -20.43
C PRO A 86 3.49 -5.27 -19.27
N THR A 87 3.65 -6.57 -19.10
CA THR A 87 4.60 -7.19 -18.16
C THR A 87 5.30 -8.34 -18.88
N ASN A 88 6.35 -8.87 -18.27
CA ASN A 88 7.03 -10.08 -18.74
C ASN A 88 6.35 -11.37 -18.28
N MET A 89 5.24 -11.27 -17.55
CA MET A 89 4.48 -12.40 -17.02
C MET A 89 3.16 -12.57 -17.78
N PRO A 90 2.61 -13.79 -17.86
CA PRO A 90 1.26 -14.01 -18.39
C PRO A 90 0.21 -13.18 -17.63
N THR A 91 -0.80 -12.68 -18.34
CA THR A 91 -1.89 -11.88 -17.73
C THR A 91 -2.78 -12.67 -16.76
N THR A 92 -2.56 -13.97 -16.64
CA THR A 92 -3.17 -14.86 -15.65
C THR A 92 -2.36 -14.96 -14.36
N THR A 93 -1.15 -14.37 -14.31
CA THR A 93 -0.32 -14.35 -13.11
C THR A 93 -1.02 -13.59 -12.00
N GLN A 94 -1.09 -14.20 -10.83
CA GLN A 94 -1.66 -13.55 -9.64
C GLN A 94 -0.62 -12.63 -9.00
N ILE A 95 -1.10 -11.52 -8.44
CA ILE A 95 -0.25 -10.65 -7.65
C ILE A 95 0.13 -11.35 -6.34
N GLU A 96 1.32 -11.09 -5.87
CA GLU A 96 1.82 -11.61 -4.61
C GLU A 96 0.88 -11.30 -3.44
N GLY A 97 0.77 -12.22 -2.50
CA GLY A 97 -0.04 -12.08 -1.30
C GLY A 97 -1.55 -12.16 -1.49
N ILE A 98 -2.08 -12.08 -2.71
CA ILE A 98 -3.53 -12.01 -2.95
C ILE A 98 -3.99 -13.06 -3.97
N THR A 99 -4.80 -13.99 -3.50
CA THR A 99 -5.39 -15.03 -4.35
C THR A 99 -6.41 -14.46 -5.33
N ALA A 100 -6.42 -14.98 -6.56
CA ALA A 100 -7.37 -14.66 -7.63
C ALA A 100 -7.36 -13.20 -8.12
N LYS A 101 -6.33 -12.42 -7.81
CA LYS A 101 -6.14 -11.07 -8.33
C LYS A 101 -4.99 -11.06 -9.34
N THR A 102 -5.30 -10.75 -10.60
CA THR A 102 -4.34 -10.76 -11.70
C THR A 102 -4.03 -9.35 -12.19
N TYR A 103 -2.87 -9.19 -12.81
CA TYR A 103 -2.38 -7.91 -13.32
C TYR A 103 -1.83 -8.04 -14.75
N GLY A 104 -1.51 -6.90 -15.36
CA GLY A 104 -0.92 -6.84 -16.67
C GLY A 104 -1.93 -6.95 -17.81
N GLY A 105 -1.49 -6.60 -19.00
CA GLY A 105 -2.28 -6.55 -20.22
C GLY A 105 -1.46 -6.00 -21.37
N SER A 106 -2.10 -5.24 -22.27
CA SER A 106 -1.49 -4.70 -23.48
C SER A 106 -1.60 -3.17 -23.60
N ASN A 107 -2.08 -2.48 -22.57
CA ASN A 107 -2.26 -1.03 -22.61
C ASN A 107 -1.14 -0.31 -21.83
N PRO A 108 -0.05 0.14 -22.47
CA PRO A 108 1.05 0.81 -21.77
C PRO A 108 0.66 2.16 -21.17
N THR A 109 -0.44 2.77 -21.60
CA THR A 109 -0.94 4.05 -21.09
C THR A 109 -2.10 3.87 -20.11
N ASP A 110 -2.32 2.66 -19.61
CA ASP A 110 -3.31 2.39 -18.58
C ASP A 110 -3.18 3.34 -17.39
N SER A 111 -4.29 3.62 -16.72
CA SER A 111 -4.29 4.52 -15.57
C SER A 111 -5.09 3.96 -14.41
N SER A 112 -4.39 3.63 -13.34
CA SER A 112 -4.97 3.29 -12.03
C SER A 112 -5.30 4.53 -11.18
N GLY A 113 -5.08 5.75 -11.70
CA GLY A 113 -5.43 6.99 -11.05
C GLY A 113 -4.23 7.85 -10.61
N SER A 114 -4.27 8.37 -9.39
CA SER A 114 -3.22 9.25 -8.88
C SER A 114 -3.02 9.07 -7.37
N LEU A 115 -1.75 8.95 -6.97
CA LEU A 115 -1.29 8.99 -5.59
C LEU A 115 -0.35 10.19 -5.44
N GLN A 116 -0.73 11.19 -4.67
CA GLN A 116 0.09 12.37 -4.39
C GLN A 116 0.09 12.66 -2.90
N TYR A 117 1.28 12.81 -2.31
CA TYR A 117 1.45 12.99 -0.87
C TYR A 117 0.68 11.95 -0.06
N VAL A 118 0.89 10.68 -0.41
CA VAL A 118 0.28 9.53 0.23
C VAL A 118 1.30 8.84 1.13
N ARG A 119 0.90 8.54 2.35
CA ARG A 119 1.66 7.76 3.32
C ARG A 119 1.00 6.40 3.55
N VAL A 120 1.78 5.35 3.52
CA VAL A 120 1.36 3.99 3.86
C VAL A 120 2.23 3.50 5.00
N TRP A 121 1.63 3.31 6.17
CA TRP A 121 2.33 2.97 7.39
C TRP A 121 1.84 1.65 7.97
N HIS A 122 2.75 0.93 8.65
CA HIS A 122 2.47 -0.31 9.39
C HIS A 122 1.96 -1.47 8.53
N GLY A 123 2.27 -1.45 7.23
CA GLY A 123 1.90 -2.48 6.26
C GLY A 123 2.87 -3.66 6.23
N GLY A 124 2.77 -4.45 5.15
CA GLY A 124 3.67 -5.57 4.91
C GLY A 124 3.28 -6.84 5.64
N ALA A 125 1.98 -7.08 5.85
CA ALA A 125 1.56 -8.26 6.57
C ALA A 125 1.94 -9.54 5.85
N VAL A 126 2.48 -10.49 6.61
CA VAL A 126 2.79 -11.84 6.15
C VAL A 126 1.48 -12.60 5.93
N VAL A 127 1.28 -13.14 4.73
CA VAL A 127 0.08 -13.91 4.34
C VAL A 127 0.37 -15.40 4.10
N GLY A 128 1.63 -15.78 4.18
CA GLY A 128 2.08 -17.17 4.04
C GLY A 128 3.60 -17.28 4.19
N ALA A 129 4.14 -18.47 4.10
CA ALA A 129 5.59 -18.66 4.14
C ALA A 129 6.23 -18.07 2.87
N ASN A 130 7.13 -17.09 3.04
CA ASN A 130 7.76 -16.31 1.96
C ASN A 130 6.71 -15.68 1.02
N ASN A 131 5.67 -15.11 1.60
CA ASN A 131 4.58 -14.48 0.87
C ASN A 131 4.00 -13.34 1.73
N GLU A 132 4.53 -12.16 1.53
CA GLU A 132 4.21 -10.92 2.22
C GLU A 132 3.49 -9.97 1.25
N ILE A 133 2.81 -8.97 1.80
CA ILE A 133 2.28 -7.85 1.01
C ILE A 133 3.20 -6.65 1.23
N ASN A 134 3.53 -5.94 0.17
CA ASN A 134 4.39 -4.76 0.23
C ASN A 134 3.62 -3.52 0.71
N GLY A 135 4.33 -2.44 1.03
CA GLY A 135 3.69 -1.19 1.42
C GLY A 135 2.78 -0.65 0.32
N ILE A 136 3.35 -0.39 -0.87
CA ILE A 136 2.59 -0.09 -2.09
C ILE A 136 3.06 -1.02 -3.21
N THR A 137 2.15 -1.83 -3.73
CA THR A 137 2.40 -2.77 -4.82
C THR A 137 1.82 -2.25 -6.14
N PHE A 138 2.61 -2.26 -7.21
CA PHE A 138 2.22 -1.87 -8.56
C PHE A 138 2.30 -3.07 -9.50
N GLY A 139 1.19 -3.74 -9.76
CA GLY A 139 1.12 -4.86 -10.71
C GLY A 139 0.66 -4.40 -12.10
N GLY A 140 1.54 -4.36 -13.10
CA GLY A 140 1.22 -3.97 -14.47
C GLY A 140 0.58 -2.59 -14.61
N VAL A 141 0.99 -1.64 -13.76
CA VAL A 141 0.43 -0.28 -13.76
C VAL A 141 1.00 0.53 -14.91
N GLY A 142 0.14 1.26 -15.62
CA GLY A 142 0.50 1.99 -16.84
C GLY A 142 0.94 3.43 -16.62
N SER A 143 1.56 4.02 -17.66
CA SER A 143 2.14 5.37 -17.64
C SER A 143 1.11 6.50 -17.47
N GLY A 144 -0.19 6.19 -17.60
CA GLY A 144 -1.26 7.13 -17.30
C GLY A 144 -1.52 7.32 -15.79
N THR A 145 -0.87 6.52 -14.94
CA THR A 145 -0.96 6.64 -13.48
C THR A 145 0.08 7.63 -12.95
N VAL A 146 -0.34 8.49 -12.05
CA VAL A 146 0.54 9.47 -11.38
C VAL A 146 0.90 8.97 -9.99
N VAL A 147 2.20 8.90 -9.68
CA VAL A 147 2.71 8.55 -8.34
C VAL A 147 3.79 9.55 -7.96
N ASP A 148 3.53 10.37 -6.96
CA ASP A 148 4.33 11.55 -6.65
C ASP A 148 4.32 11.85 -5.14
N HIS A 149 5.48 12.04 -4.52
CA HIS A 149 5.62 12.31 -3.08
C HIS A 149 4.89 11.28 -2.20
N CYS A 150 5.21 10.00 -2.38
CA CYS A 150 4.65 8.93 -1.57
C CYS A 150 5.70 8.40 -0.58
N GLU A 151 5.22 8.01 0.60
CA GLU A 151 6.03 7.51 1.71
C GLU A 151 5.50 6.16 2.16
N VAL A 152 6.40 5.21 2.39
CA VAL A 152 6.09 3.97 3.12
C VAL A 152 6.97 3.94 4.37
N ALA A 153 6.38 3.63 5.53
CA ALA A 153 7.13 3.52 6.76
C ALA A 153 6.60 2.37 7.64
N TYR A 154 7.49 1.80 8.45
CA TYR A 154 7.17 0.69 9.35
C TYR A 154 6.56 -0.51 8.62
N ASN A 155 7.10 -0.86 7.46
CA ASN A 155 6.69 -2.02 6.67
C ASN A 155 7.51 -3.26 7.07
N VAL A 156 6.97 -4.46 6.87
CA VAL A 156 7.72 -5.72 7.11
C VAL A 156 8.57 -6.05 5.91
N ASP A 157 7.99 -5.96 4.72
CA ASP A 157 8.62 -6.25 3.45
C ASP A 157 8.90 -4.94 2.67
N ASP A 158 9.03 -4.98 1.36
CA ASP A 158 9.40 -3.83 0.54
C ASP A 158 8.45 -2.64 0.71
N GLY A 159 9.01 -1.44 0.65
CA GLY A 159 8.20 -0.22 0.67
C GLY A 159 7.38 -0.07 -0.60
N PHE A 160 8.04 -0.19 -1.74
CA PHE A 160 7.43 -0.10 -3.08
C PHE A 160 7.90 -1.27 -3.93
N GLU A 161 6.96 -2.02 -4.52
CA GLU A 161 7.31 -3.12 -5.41
C GLU A 161 6.56 -3.01 -6.75
N PHE A 162 7.28 -3.36 -7.83
CA PHE A 162 6.81 -3.20 -9.21
C PHE A 162 6.86 -4.52 -9.97
N PHE A 163 5.69 -5.08 -10.28
CA PHE A 163 5.53 -6.25 -11.13
C PHE A 163 5.30 -5.83 -12.57
N GLY A 164 6.34 -5.37 -13.25
CA GLY A 164 6.27 -4.86 -14.61
C GLY A 164 5.45 -3.57 -14.74
N GLY A 165 4.90 -3.33 -15.92
CA GLY A 165 4.17 -2.10 -16.21
C GLY A 165 5.04 -0.99 -16.78
N THR A 166 4.49 0.21 -16.88
CA THR A 166 5.11 1.39 -17.51
C THR A 166 4.93 2.67 -16.67
N VAL A 167 4.49 2.53 -15.42
CA VAL A 167 4.30 3.67 -14.53
C VAL A 167 5.61 4.41 -14.27
N ASN A 168 5.54 5.74 -14.19
CA ASN A 168 6.65 6.58 -13.77
C ASN A 168 6.36 7.14 -12.38
N VAL A 169 7.32 6.99 -11.49
CA VAL A 169 7.19 7.41 -10.08
C VAL A 169 8.32 8.35 -9.71
N LYS A 170 8.07 9.26 -8.78
CA LYS A 170 9.09 10.18 -8.29
C LYS A 170 8.82 10.61 -6.85
N TYR A 171 9.91 11.03 -6.17
CA TYR A 171 9.87 11.48 -4.77
C TYR A 171 9.26 10.42 -3.86
N LEU A 172 9.81 9.21 -3.90
CA LEU A 172 9.47 8.12 -3.01
C LEU A 172 10.40 8.13 -1.79
N SER A 173 9.84 7.84 -0.62
CA SER A 173 10.56 7.70 0.65
C SER A 173 10.19 6.38 1.32
N VAL A 174 11.17 5.68 1.88
CA VAL A 174 11.02 4.46 2.69
C VAL A 174 11.78 4.63 4.01
#